data_4c1235aad93d37eddb3b101c9d744c3b
#
_entry.id   4c1235aad93d37eddb3b101c9d744c3b
#
_cell.length_a   1.000
_cell.length_b   1.000
_cell.length_c   1.000
_cell.angle_alpha   90.00
_cell.angle_beta   90.00
_cell.angle_gamma   90.00
#
_symmetry.space_group_name_H-M   'P 1'
#
loop_
_entity.id
_entity.type
_entity.pdbx_description
1 polymer ?
#
loop_
_entity_poly.entity_id
_entity_poly.type
_entity_poly.pdbx_seq_one_letter_code
_entity_poly.pdbx_strand_id
1 'polypeptide(L)'
;MWTEASDAEGRGRIETMRIAIVGCGTIGMSWASLFLAHGFEVHAYDPAPGREALLRAFIATATASLGHSVAADTSALHYHADLADAVSTAQFVQENGPDSEEMKRALLAQIDRLVPDDCIVATSTSSQLRSAIVADCQHPDRHIVAHPFNPPHLVPLVEILGGAEWAVERAVGLYRRLGRHPIVMRREMRGHIANRLTSALWREALFILQEGAASVSDIDDAVRYGPGLRWAVAGPYLTYHMAGGPGGIRHFLDHLGPGHVKRWADLGTPVLDADLEEKVVQGVRDAVGVRSMAECVEARDAMLLALASIRCGQASDGDGDPLQSAQPT
;
A
#
# COMPACT_ATOMS: atom_id res chain seq x y z
N MET A 1 22.80 8.19 -11.31
CA MET A 1 22.84 9.63 -11.05
C MET A 1 21.78 10.25 -11.94
N TRP A 2 20.57 10.43 -11.41
CA TRP A 2 19.51 11.15 -12.12
C TRP A 2 19.82 12.61 -11.92
N THR A 3 20.51 13.21 -12.88
CA THR A 3 20.87 14.62 -12.84
C THR A 3 19.61 15.46 -12.95
N GLU A 4 19.39 16.33 -11.97
CA GLU A 4 18.56 17.51 -12.11
C GLU A 4 19.18 18.35 -13.23
N ALA A 5 18.57 18.33 -14.44
CA ALA A 5 18.89 19.30 -15.46
C ALA A 5 18.08 20.55 -15.14
N SER A 6 18.79 21.60 -14.71
CA SER A 6 18.26 22.95 -14.53
C SER A 6 17.65 23.46 -15.83
N ASP A 7 16.39 23.91 -15.77
CA ASP A 7 15.71 24.63 -16.84
C ASP A 7 16.41 25.97 -17.12
N ALA A 8 17.14 26.02 -18.22
CA ALA A 8 17.36 27.24 -18.97
C ALA A 8 17.65 26.84 -20.44
N GLU A 9 16.66 27.05 -21.31
CA GLU A 9 16.77 27.05 -22.77
C GLU A 9 17.13 25.73 -23.47
N GLY A 10 16.11 24.98 -23.82
CA GLY A 10 16.17 23.83 -24.73
C GLY A 10 15.14 22.77 -24.37
N ARG A 11 13.98 22.78 -25.01
CA ARG A 11 12.98 21.70 -24.92
C ARG A 11 13.56 20.41 -25.52
N GLY A 12 14.47 19.79 -24.79
CA GLY A 12 14.79 18.38 -24.93
C GLY A 12 13.60 17.61 -24.40
N ARG A 13 13.08 16.64 -25.16
CA ARG A 13 12.11 15.64 -24.65
C ARG A 13 12.71 15.07 -23.37
N ILE A 14 12.09 15.35 -22.22
CA ILE A 14 12.35 14.58 -20.99
C ILE A 14 11.95 13.15 -21.36
N GLU A 15 12.91 12.25 -21.43
CA GLU A 15 12.60 10.83 -21.66
C GLU A 15 11.66 10.39 -20.52
N THR A 16 10.41 10.13 -20.88
CA THR A 16 9.39 9.70 -19.92
C THR A 16 9.79 8.31 -19.42
N MET A 17 9.98 8.16 -18.13
CA MET A 17 10.35 6.88 -17.51
C MET A 17 9.29 5.82 -17.84
N ARG A 18 9.73 4.64 -18.31
CA ARG A 18 8.88 3.50 -18.67
C ARG A 18 8.68 2.60 -17.47
N ILE A 19 7.42 2.43 -17.09
CA ILE A 19 6.99 1.59 -15.98
C ILE A 19 6.28 0.36 -16.53
N ALA A 20 6.73 -0.84 -16.17
CA ALA A 20 5.99 -2.05 -16.47
C ALA A 20 5.06 -2.42 -15.31
N ILE A 21 3.79 -2.67 -15.62
CA ILE A 21 2.79 -3.23 -14.69
C ILE A 21 2.55 -4.69 -15.08
N VAL A 22 3.00 -5.60 -14.22
CA VAL A 22 2.82 -7.03 -14.42
C VAL A 22 1.74 -7.54 -13.47
N GLY A 23 0.61 -7.99 -14.04
CA GLY A 23 -0.61 -8.30 -13.31
C GLY A 23 -1.54 -7.10 -13.20
N CYS A 24 -2.67 -7.17 -13.93
CA CYS A 24 -3.70 -6.12 -14.00
C CYS A 24 -4.93 -6.47 -13.16
N GLY A 25 -4.70 -7.00 -11.93
CA GLY A 25 -5.73 -7.11 -10.89
C GLY A 25 -6.00 -5.75 -10.23
N THR A 26 -6.78 -5.73 -9.15
CA THR A 26 -7.15 -4.50 -8.42
C THR A 26 -5.93 -3.63 -8.06
N ILE A 27 -4.85 -4.25 -7.58
CA ILE A 27 -3.63 -3.53 -7.20
C ILE A 27 -2.90 -3.00 -8.43
N GLY A 28 -2.71 -3.82 -9.47
CA GLY A 28 -2.00 -3.39 -10.68
C GLY A 28 -2.75 -2.31 -11.45
N MET A 29 -4.09 -2.39 -11.55
CA MET A 29 -4.91 -1.34 -12.16
C MET A 29 -4.78 -0.01 -11.39
N SER A 30 -4.75 -0.07 -10.07
CA SER A 30 -4.57 1.09 -9.20
C SER A 30 -3.19 1.74 -9.39
N TRP A 31 -2.12 0.93 -9.46
CA TRP A 31 -0.76 1.42 -9.76
C TRP A 31 -0.67 2.03 -11.15
N ALA A 32 -1.22 1.37 -12.17
CA ALA A 32 -1.24 1.90 -13.54
C ALA A 32 -1.90 3.28 -13.61
N SER A 33 -3.07 3.43 -12.95
CA SER A 33 -3.77 4.72 -12.88
C SER A 33 -2.91 5.81 -12.24
N LEU A 34 -2.22 5.47 -11.15
CA LEU A 34 -1.38 6.42 -10.43
C LEU A 34 -0.14 6.83 -11.24
N PHE A 35 0.54 5.89 -11.91
CA PHE A 35 1.68 6.20 -12.76
C PHE A 35 1.28 7.08 -13.95
N LEU A 36 0.19 6.74 -14.64
CA LEU A 36 -0.34 7.54 -15.74
C LEU A 36 -0.72 8.96 -15.31
N ALA A 37 -1.37 9.12 -14.16
CA ALA A 37 -1.74 10.41 -13.61
C ALA A 37 -0.52 11.31 -13.30
N HIS A 38 0.67 10.72 -13.13
CA HIS A 38 1.92 11.43 -12.90
C HIS A 38 2.81 11.53 -14.17
N GLY A 39 2.23 11.23 -15.34
CA GLY A 39 2.87 11.42 -16.65
C GLY A 39 3.91 10.36 -17.00
N PHE A 40 3.88 9.19 -16.38
CA PHE A 40 4.74 8.06 -16.76
C PHE A 40 4.16 7.28 -17.94
N GLU A 41 5.04 6.67 -18.75
CA GLU A 41 4.65 5.72 -19.78
C GLU A 41 4.46 4.33 -19.11
N VAL A 42 3.27 3.72 -19.29
CA VAL A 42 2.89 2.48 -18.65
C VAL A 42 2.78 1.35 -19.65
N HIS A 43 3.58 0.29 -19.46
CA HIS A 43 3.55 -0.95 -20.21
C HIS A 43 2.91 -2.04 -19.37
N ALA A 44 1.68 -2.43 -19.68
CA ALA A 44 0.91 -3.36 -18.88
C ALA A 44 0.85 -4.75 -19.50
N TYR A 45 0.93 -5.77 -18.67
CA TYR A 45 0.77 -7.17 -19.05
C TYR A 45 -0.05 -7.94 -18.03
N ASP A 46 -0.97 -8.76 -18.50
CA ASP A 46 -1.68 -9.77 -17.70
C ASP A 46 -2.06 -10.95 -18.62
N PRO A 47 -1.78 -12.21 -18.23
CA PRO A 47 -2.08 -13.36 -19.08
C PRO A 47 -3.58 -13.68 -19.18
N ALA A 48 -4.42 -13.16 -18.27
CA ALA A 48 -5.84 -13.46 -18.27
C ALA A 48 -6.59 -12.65 -19.35
N PRO A 49 -7.53 -13.27 -20.07
CA PRO A 49 -8.28 -12.60 -21.12
C PRO A 49 -9.14 -11.46 -20.58
N GLY A 50 -9.32 -10.41 -21.38
CA GLY A 50 -10.20 -9.29 -21.07
C GLY A 50 -9.63 -8.27 -20.07
N ARG A 51 -8.42 -8.45 -19.57
CA ARG A 51 -7.78 -7.55 -18.57
C ARG A 51 -7.51 -6.16 -19.12
N GLU A 52 -7.18 -6.02 -20.39
CA GLU A 52 -6.99 -4.69 -20.99
C GLU A 52 -8.23 -3.82 -20.89
N ALA A 53 -9.40 -4.37 -21.23
CA ALA A 53 -10.66 -3.61 -21.16
C ALA A 53 -11.00 -3.19 -19.72
N LEU A 54 -10.78 -4.07 -18.74
CA LEU A 54 -10.96 -3.77 -17.32
C LEU A 54 -9.97 -2.70 -16.83
N LEU A 55 -8.71 -2.79 -17.23
CA LEU A 55 -7.68 -1.81 -16.89
C LEU A 55 -8.05 -0.42 -17.42
N ARG A 56 -8.43 -0.31 -18.70
CA ARG A 56 -8.82 0.97 -19.31
C ARG A 56 -10.06 1.57 -18.65
N ALA A 57 -11.06 0.75 -18.34
CA ALA A 57 -12.27 1.18 -17.62
C ALA A 57 -11.93 1.68 -16.21
N PHE A 58 -11.08 0.96 -15.48
CA PHE A 58 -10.66 1.34 -14.13
C PHE A 58 -9.88 2.67 -14.15
N ILE A 59 -8.94 2.87 -15.08
CA ILE A 59 -8.17 4.10 -15.20
C ILE A 59 -9.09 5.30 -15.42
N ALA A 60 -10.09 5.17 -16.30
CA ALA A 60 -11.05 6.26 -16.56
C ALA A 60 -11.79 6.69 -15.28
N THR A 61 -12.13 5.75 -14.40
CA THR A 61 -12.83 6.05 -13.14
C THR A 61 -11.87 6.57 -12.06
N ALA A 62 -10.73 5.90 -11.87
CA ALA A 62 -9.77 6.22 -10.81
C ALA A 62 -9.13 7.60 -11.01
N THR A 63 -8.86 8.01 -12.26
CA THR A 63 -8.25 9.31 -12.55
C THR A 63 -9.19 10.47 -12.19
N ALA A 64 -10.50 10.31 -12.41
CA ALA A 64 -11.48 11.30 -11.97
C ALA A 64 -11.47 11.49 -10.45
N SER A 65 -11.22 10.42 -9.70
CA SER A 65 -11.14 10.44 -8.24
C SER A 65 -9.85 11.09 -7.70
N LEU A 66 -8.76 11.08 -8.47
CA LEU A 66 -7.48 11.65 -8.04
C LEU A 66 -7.43 13.20 -8.08
N GLY A 67 -8.52 13.85 -8.49
CA GLY A 67 -8.64 15.32 -8.47
C GLY A 67 -7.70 16.05 -9.46
N HIS A 68 -6.95 15.31 -10.27
CA HIS A 68 -6.15 15.90 -11.32
C HIS A 68 -7.08 16.34 -12.45
N SER A 69 -7.08 17.63 -12.76
CA SER A 69 -7.77 18.22 -13.91
C SER A 69 -7.22 17.75 -15.26
N VAL A 70 -6.20 16.91 -15.25
CA VAL A 70 -5.63 16.23 -16.41
C VAL A 70 -6.24 14.83 -16.43
N ALA A 71 -7.16 14.59 -17.36
CA ALA A 71 -7.54 13.23 -17.73
C ALA A 71 -6.23 12.45 -17.96
N ALA A 72 -6.07 11.28 -17.33
CA ALA A 72 -4.87 10.49 -17.56
C ALA A 72 -4.70 10.32 -19.06
N ASP A 73 -3.52 10.68 -19.56
CA ASP A 73 -3.23 10.47 -20.97
C ASP A 73 -3.14 8.96 -21.22
N THR A 74 -4.28 8.38 -21.60
CA THR A 74 -4.36 6.97 -21.94
C THR A 74 -3.56 6.61 -23.18
N SER A 75 -3.03 7.60 -23.94
CA SER A 75 -2.09 7.34 -25.05
C SER A 75 -0.73 6.85 -24.54
N ALA A 76 -0.38 7.13 -23.28
CA ALA A 76 0.82 6.61 -22.61
C ALA A 76 0.62 5.19 -22.02
N LEU A 77 -0.54 4.57 -22.22
CA LEU A 77 -0.82 3.18 -21.81
C LEU A 77 -0.65 2.23 -22.99
N HIS A 78 0.33 1.34 -22.88
CA HIS A 78 0.60 0.26 -23.83
C HIS A 78 0.28 -1.07 -23.17
N TYR A 79 -0.66 -1.83 -23.75
CA TYR A 79 -0.99 -3.17 -23.27
C TYR A 79 -0.33 -4.22 -24.17
N HIS A 80 0.36 -5.19 -23.55
CA HIS A 80 1.13 -6.20 -24.27
C HIS A 80 0.54 -7.60 -24.07
N ALA A 81 0.58 -8.39 -25.13
CA ALA A 81 0.17 -9.79 -25.07
C ALA A 81 1.26 -10.72 -24.51
N ASP A 82 2.52 -10.26 -24.54
CA ASP A 82 3.69 -11.00 -24.06
C ASP A 82 4.39 -10.23 -22.94
N LEU A 83 4.87 -10.98 -21.93
CA LEU A 83 5.58 -10.41 -20.79
C LEU A 83 6.89 -9.73 -21.22
N ALA A 84 7.63 -10.32 -22.16
CA ALA A 84 8.90 -9.78 -22.61
C ALA A 84 8.73 -8.39 -23.25
N ASP A 85 7.68 -8.20 -24.06
CA ASP A 85 7.37 -6.91 -24.67
C ASP A 85 7.03 -5.83 -23.64
N ALA A 86 6.42 -6.23 -22.52
CA ALA A 86 6.07 -5.30 -21.46
C ALA A 86 7.28 -4.86 -20.62
N VAL A 87 8.27 -5.75 -20.39
CA VAL A 87 9.32 -5.49 -19.40
C VAL A 87 10.72 -5.22 -19.99
N SER A 88 10.99 -5.59 -21.25
CA SER A 88 12.34 -5.54 -21.82
C SER A 88 12.96 -4.14 -21.93
N THR A 89 12.16 -3.11 -21.89
CA THR A 89 12.62 -1.70 -21.93
C THR A 89 12.22 -0.93 -20.66
N ALA A 90 11.68 -1.62 -19.67
CA ALA A 90 11.22 -0.98 -18.43
C ALA A 90 12.40 -0.54 -17.56
N GLN A 91 12.28 0.62 -16.96
CA GLN A 91 13.21 1.14 -15.96
C GLN A 91 12.75 0.79 -14.53
N PHE A 92 11.46 0.46 -14.39
CA PHE A 92 10.85 0.01 -13.16
C PHE A 92 9.72 -0.97 -13.47
N VAL A 93 9.69 -2.09 -12.77
CA VAL A 93 8.60 -3.07 -12.85
C VAL A 93 7.84 -3.05 -11.53
N GLN A 94 6.51 -2.91 -11.59
CA GLN A 94 5.60 -3.13 -10.48
C GLN A 94 4.87 -4.46 -10.71
N GLU A 95 5.30 -5.51 -10.02
CA GLU A 95 4.72 -6.86 -10.11
C GLU A 95 3.56 -7.00 -9.13
N ASN A 96 2.38 -7.43 -9.64
CA ASN A 96 1.12 -7.54 -8.91
C ASN A 96 0.41 -8.88 -9.21
N GLY A 97 1.16 -9.93 -9.57
CA GLY A 97 0.62 -11.27 -9.77
C GLY A 97 0.09 -11.89 -8.48
N PRO A 98 -0.46 -13.11 -8.55
CA PRO A 98 -1.04 -13.81 -7.41
C PRO A 98 -0.05 -13.95 -6.25
N ASP A 99 -0.54 -13.77 -5.00
CA ASP A 99 0.31 -13.77 -3.79
C ASP A 99 0.59 -15.20 -3.27
N SER A 100 1.09 -16.04 -4.16
CA SER A 100 1.60 -17.40 -3.90
C SER A 100 3.11 -17.40 -4.02
N GLU A 101 3.83 -17.99 -3.07
CA GLU A 101 5.29 -18.07 -3.07
C GLU A 101 5.82 -18.72 -4.35
N GLU A 102 5.24 -19.86 -4.76
CA GLU A 102 5.63 -20.59 -5.96
C GLU A 102 5.43 -19.74 -7.23
N MET A 103 4.24 -19.13 -7.38
CA MET A 103 3.94 -18.32 -8.56
C MET A 103 4.80 -17.06 -8.64
N LYS A 104 5.00 -16.37 -7.50
CA LYS A 104 5.86 -15.18 -7.45
C LYS A 104 7.31 -15.52 -7.74
N ARG A 105 7.83 -16.60 -7.17
CA ARG A 105 9.19 -17.08 -7.42
C ARG A 105 9.44 -17.34 -8.89
N ALA A 106 8.54 -18.06 -9.55
CA ALA A 106 8.61 -18.33 -10.98
C ALA A 106 8.53 -17.05 -11.83
N LEU A 107 7.55 -16.17 -11.52
CA LEU A 107 7.32 -14.93 -12.26
C LEU A 107 8.49 -13.94 -12.09
N LEU A 108 8.98 -13.73 -10.87
CA LEU A 108 10.12 -12.84 -10.61
C LEU A 108 11.39 -13.34 -11.28
N ALA A 109 11.66 -14.65 -11.27
CA ALA A 109 12.79 -15.23 -12.00
C ALA A 109 12.65 -15.08 -13.53
N GLN A 110 11.43 -15.08 -14.06
CA GLN A 110 11.19 -14.81 -15.47
C GLN A 110 11.42 -13.33 -15.81
N ILE A 111 10.88 -12.41 -15.02
CA ILE A 111 11.06 -10.96 -15.17
C ILE A 111 12.55 -10.62 -15.08
N ASP A 112 13.26 -11.19 -14.10
CA ASP A 112 14.69 -10.93 -13.87
C ASP A 112 15.58 -11.18 -15.10
N ARG A 113 15.23 -12.17 -15.93
CA ARG A 113 15.95 -12.48 -17.18
C ARG A 113 15.63 -11.58 -18.36
N LEU A 114 14.55 -10.81 -18.27
CA LEU A 114 14.00 -10.03 -19.38
C LEU A 114 14.25 -8.52 -19.25
N VAL A 115 14.41 -8.03 -18.03
CA VAL A 115 14.57 -6.60 -17.77
C VAL A 115 16.00 -6.12 -17.94
N PRO A 116 16.24 -4.82 -18.26
CA PRO A 116 17.57 -4.21 -18.25
C PRO A 116 18.28 -4.34 -16.89
N ASP A 117 19.62 -4.27 -16.90
CA ASP A 117 20.44 -4.48 -15.70
C ASP A 117 20.17 -3.45 -14.58
N ASP A 118 19.82 -2.22 -14.93
CA ASP A 118 19.55 -1.13 -13.99
C ASP A 118 18.05 -0.97 -13.64
N CYS A 119 17.20 -1.88 -14.15
CA CYS A 119 15.79 -1.92 -13.85
C CYS A 119 15.53 -2.39 -12.41
N ILE A 120 14.67 -1.69 -11.69
CA ILE A 120 14.19 -2.12 -10.38
C ILE A 120 12.94 -2.97 -10.56
N VAL A 121 12.89 -4.12 -9.88
CA VAL A 121 11.72 -4.99 -9.85
C VAL A 121 11.09 -4.95 -8.46
N ALA A 122 9.94 -4.31 -8.36
CA ALA A 122 9.17 -4.17 -7.13
C ALA A 122 7.98 -5.13 -7.15
N THR A 123 7.84 -5.97 -6.12
CA THR A 123 6.67 -6.83 -5.95
C THR A 123 5.70 -6.28 -4.92
N SER A 124 4.41 -6.32 -5.23
CA SER A 124 3.32 -5.93 -4.32
C SER A 124 2.91 -7.04 -3.33
N THR A 125 3.75 -8.05 -3.11
CA THR A 125 3.40 -9.14 -2.19
C THR A 125 3.01 -8.61 -0.82
N SER A 126 1.93 -9.15 -0.25
CA SER A 126 1.42 -8.76 1.06
C SER A 126 1.91 -9.67 2.20
N SER A 127 2.39 -10.86 1.87
CA SER A 127 2.65 -11.89 2.89
C SER A 127 3.93 -12.71 2.67
N GLN A 128 4.46 -12.77 1.44
CA GLN A 128 5.60 -13.62 1.13
C GLN A 128 6.91 -13.01 1.62
N LEU A 129 7.84 -13.86 2.07
CA LEU A 129 9.19 -13.42 2.41
C LEU A 129 9.97 -13.15 1.11
N ARG A 130 10.59 -11.97 1.03
CA ARG A 130 11.41 -11.61 -0.14
C ARG A 130 12.48 -12.67 -0.43
N SER A 131 13.19 -13.12 0.62
CA SER A 131 14.24 -14.13 0.49
C SER A 131 13.77 -15.41 -0.22
N ALA A 132 12.51 -15.82 -0.02
CA ALA A 132 11.93 -16.99 -0.65
C ALA A 132 11.57 -16.74 -2.12
N ILE A 133 10.91 -15.61 -2.42
CA ILE A 133 10.39 -15.35 -3.77
C ILE A 133 11.45 -14.90 -4.78
N VAL A 134 12.62 -14.41 -4.33
CA VAL A 134 13.74 -14.03 -5.22
C VAL A 134 14.83 -15.09 -5.32
N ALA A 135 14.63 -16.27 -4.72
CA ALA A 135 15.67 -17.29 -4.61
C ALA A 135 16.19 -17.83 -5.97
N ASP A 136 15.37 -17.74 -7.02
CA ASP A 136 15.75 -18.17 -8.38
C ASP A 136 16.11 -17.00 -9.30
N CYS A 137 16.17 -15.77 -8.79
CA CYS A 137 16.61 -14.60 -9.53
C CYS A 137 18.15 -14.60 -9.65
N GLN A 138 18.66 -14.20 -10.81
CA GLN A 138 20.11 -14.06 -11.07
C GLN A 138 20.65 -12.76 -10.43
N HIS A 139 19.81 -11.73 -10.38
CA HIS A 139 20.16 -10.41 -9.86
C HIS A 139 19.21 -10.00 -8.72
N PRO A 140 19.22 -10.71 -7.58
CA PRO A 140 18.29 -10.44 -6.48
C PRO A 140 18.42 -9.03 -5.88
N ASP A 141 19.54 -8.36 -6.07
CA ASP A 141 19.83 -7.04 -5.51
C ASP A 141 18.93 -5.93 -6.08
N ARG A 142 18.40 -6.08 -7.28
CA ARG A 142 17.45 -5.15 -7.89
C ARG A 142 15.98 -5.40 -7.55
N HIS A 143 15.71 -6.51 -6.86
CA HIS A 143 14.35 -6.88 -6.45
C HIS A 143 14.04 -6.35 -5.06
N ILE A 144 12.93 -5.66 -4.93
CA ILE A 144 12.42 -5.16 -3.66
C ILE A 144 10.98 -5.63 -3.44
N VAL A 145 10.58 -5.74 -2.20
CA VAL A 145 9.16 -5.67 -1.86
C VAL A 145 8.77 -4.20 -1.80
N ALA A 146 7.67 -3.85 -2.42
CA ALA A 146 7.03 -2.55 -2.30
C ALA A 146 5.52 -2.77 -2.11
N HIS A 147 5.18 -3.14 -0.88
CA HIS A 147 3.83 -3.50 -0.48
C HIS A 147 2.94 -2.27 -0.31
N PRO A 148 1.91 -2.08 -1.17
CA PRO A 148 0.95 -1.00 -1.00
C PRO A 148 -0.17 -1.40 -0.05
N PHE A 149 -0.90 -0.41 0.46
CA PHE A 149 -2.21 -0.62 1.05
C PHE A 149 -3.32 -0.35 0.03
N ASN A 150 -4.31 -1.25 -0.01
CA ASN A 150 -5.41 -1.18 -0.97
C ASN A 150 -6.45 -0.09 -0.60
N PRO A 151 -6.85 0.79 -1.53
CA PRO A 151 -6.35 0.91 -2.90
C PRO A 151 -5.12 1.82 -3.01
N PRO A 152 -4.04 1.39 -3.71
CA PRO A 152 -2.77 2.13 -3.77
C PRO A 152 -2.87 3.57 -4.28
N HIS A 153 -3.84 3.89 -5.14
CA HIS A 153 -4.02 5.25 -5.64
C HIS A 153 -4.59 6.21 -4.58
N LEU A 154 -5.26 5.71 -3.53
CA LEU A 154 -5.83 6.51 -2.44
C LEU A 154 -5.03 6.40 -1.14
N VAL A 155 -4.64 5.19 -0.73
CA VAL A 155 -3.89 4.97 0.51
C VAL A 155 -2.39 5.15 0.24
N PRO A 156 -1.73 6.13 0.89
CA PRO A 156 -0.37 6.53 0.50
C PRO A 156 0.74 5.57 0.96
N LEU A 157 0.49 4.68 1.92
CA LEU A 157 1.53 3.83 2.50
C LEU A 157 2.11 2.86 1.46
N VAL A 158 3.45 2.79 1.39
CA VAL A 158 4.20 1.75 0.68
C VAL A 158 5.31 1.23 1.60
N GLU A 159 5.26 -0.05 1.94
CA GLU A 159 6.28 -0.70 2.76
C GLU A 159 7.37 -1.28 1.86
N ILE A 160 8.60 -0.76 1.97
CA ILE A 160 9.73 -1.16 1.14
C ILE A 160 10.66 -2.06 1.93
N LEU A 161 11.08 -3.17 1.33
CA LEU A 161 11.98 -4.11 1.96
C LEU A 161 12.94 -4.74 0.94
N GLY A 162 14.22 -4.84 1.31
CA GLY A 162 15.25 -5.60 0.61
C GLY A 162 15.75 -4.93 -0.65
N GLY A 163 16.56 -5.66 -1.42
CA GLY A 163 17.35 -5.10 -2.52
C GLY A 163 18.65 -4.45 -2.06
N ALA A 164 19.44 -3.99 -3.01
CA ALA A 164 20.60 -3.15 -2.73
C ALA A 164 20.14 -1.72 -2.37
N GLU A 165 20.98 -0.96 -1.67
CA GLU A 165 20.70 0.41 -1.23
C GLU A 165 20.23 1.31 -2.38
N TRP A 166 20.93 1.26 -3.53
CA TRP A 166 20.57 2.03 -4.72
C TRP A 166 19.14 1.75 -5.23
N ALA A 167 18.69 0.49 -5.14
CA ALA A 167 17.36 0.10 -5.58
C ALA A 167 16.29 0.63 -4.62
N VAL A 168 16.56 0.53 -3.32
CA VAL A 168 15.68 1.08 -2.26
C VAL A 168 15.58 2.60 -2.37
N GLU A 169 16.71 3.31 -2.48
CA GLU A 169 16.71 4.77 -2.58
C GLU A 169 15.95 5.29 -3.80
N ARG A 170 16.19 4.68 -4.97
CA ARG A 170 15.47 5.04 -6.20
C ARG A 170 13.98 4.75 -6.10
N ALA A 171 13.60 3.61 -5.51
CA ALA A 171 12.20 3.27 -5.30
C ALA A 171 11.51 4.24 -4.32
N VAL A 172 12.16 4.60 -3.21
CA VAL A 172 11.68 5.62 -2.26
C VAL A 172 11.46 6.94 -2.98
N GLY A 173 12.42 7.38 -3.80
CA GLY A 173 12.31 8.60 -4.61
C GLY A 173 11.13 8.54 -5.59
N LEU A 174 10.96 7.42 -6.30
CA LEU A 174 9.85 7.22 -7.23
C LEU A 174 8.50 7.28 -6.52
N TYR A 175 8.30 6.53 -5.43
CA TYR A 175 7.02 6.53 -4.72
C TYR A 175 6.70 7.89 -4.08
N ARG A 176 7.70 8.64 -3.59
CA ARG A 176 7.49 10.02 -3.12
C ARG A 176 7.01 10.95 -4.25
N ARG A 177 7.56 10.84 -5.45
CA ARG A 177 7.09 11.60 -6.62
C ARG A 177 5.63 11.29 -6.98
N LEU A 178 5.16 10.07 -6.68
CA LEU A 178 3.76 9.67 -6.82
C LEU A 178 2.87 10.13 -5.64
N GLY A 179 3.37 10.96 -4.72
CA GLY A 179 2.66 11.36 -3.52
C GLY A 179 2.42 10.21 -2.53
N ARG A 180 3.22 9.14 -2.62
CA ARG A 180 3.12 8.02 -1.66
C ARG A 180 4.03 8.28 -0.47
N HIS A 181 3.75 7.55 0.62
CA HIS A 181 4.54 7.60 1.85
C HIS A 181 5.31 6.28 2.04
N PRO A 182 6.51 6.15 1.43
CA PRO A 182 7.31 4.94 1.58
C PRO A 182 7.96 4.87 2.96
N ILE A 183 7.88 3.71 3.59
CA ILE A 183 8.64 3.36 4.79
C ILE A 183 9.56 2.19 4.49
N VAL A 184 10.81 2.25 4.96
CA VAL A 184 11.80 1.21 4.70
C VAL A 184 11.92 0.29 5.91
N MET A 185 11.64 -0.99 5.69
CA MET A 185 11.75 -2.03 6.72
C MET A 185 13.21 -2.49 6.87
N ARG A 186 13.65 -2.72 8.10
CA ARG A 186 15.02 -3.16 8.40
C ARG A 186 15.24 -4.66 8.24
N ARG A 187 14.15 -5.46 8.25
CA ARG A 187 14.19 -6.92 8.07
C ARG A 187 12.84 -7.43 7.57
N GLU A 188 12.87 -8.55 6.90
CA GLU A 188 11.64 -9.21 6.46
C GLU A 188 10.84 -9.80 7.62
N MET A 189 9.53 -9.72 7.48
CA MET A 189 8.53 -10.29 8.37
C MET A 189 7.30 -10.67 7.56
N ARG A 190 6.69 -11.83 7.80
CA ARG A 190 5.41 -12.19 7.17
C ARG A 190 4.33 -11.15 7.54
N GLY A 191 3.64 -10.63 6.52
CA GLY A 191 2.61 -9.60 6.69
C GLY A 191 3.17 -8.19 6.91
N HIS A 192 4.48 -7.99 6.75
CA HIS A 192 5.16 -6.70 6.90
C HIS A 192 4.81 -6.00 8.22
N ILE A 193 4.70 -4.68 8.29
CA ILE A 193 4.32 -3.96 9.52
C ILE A 193 2.80 -3.80 9.60
N ALA A 194 2.20 -3.22 8.56
CA ALA A 194 0.81 -2.79 8.62
C ALA A 194 -0.17 -3.96 8.68
N ASN A 195 0.04 -5.02 7.87
CA ASN A 195 -0.81 -6.22 7.95
C ASN A 195 -0.66 -6.95 9.29
N ARG A 196 0.51 -6.92 9.91
CA ARG A 196 0.67 -7.49 11.27
C ARG A 196 -0.14 -6.74 12.30
N LEU A 197 -0.14 -5.40 12.24
CA LEU A 197 -0.94 -4.56 13.14
C LEU A 197 -2.44 -4.77 12.90
N THR A 198 -2.85 -4.82 11.62
CA THR A 198 -4.25 -5.11 11.24
C THR A 198 -4.68 -6.49 11.71
N SER A 199 -3.83 -7.53 11.53
CA SER A 199 -4.14 -8.89 11.98
C SER A 199 -4.24 -9.01 13.50
N ALA A 200 -3.44 -8.25 14.26
CA ALA A 200 -3.54 -8.24 15.72
C ALA A 200 -4.88 -7.62 16.18
N LEU A 201 -5.29 -6.51 15.55
CA LEU A 201 -6.60 -5.90 15.80
C LEU A 201 -7.74 -6.84 15.42
N TRP A 202 -7.65 -7.45 14.22
CA TRP A 202 -8.67 -8.37 13.71
C TRP A 202 -8.84 -9.60 14.60
N ARG A 203 -7.75 -10.17 15.10
CA ARG A 203 -7.80 -11.29 16.01
C ARG A 203 -8.60 -10.97 17.28
N GLU A 204 -8.37 -9.80 17.87
CA GLU A 204 -9.10 -9.37 19.06
C GLU A 204 -10.56 -9.04 18.76
N ALA A 205 -10.85 -8.42 17.62
CA ALA A 205 -12.21 -8.15 17.15
C ALA A 205 -13.03 -9.45 17.04
N LEU A 206 -12.44 -10.51 16.48
CA LEU A 206 -13.05 -11.83 16.38
C LEU A 206 -13.31 -12.45 17.78
N PHE A 207 -12.38 -12.28 18.70
CA PHE A 207 -12.54 -12.79 20.08
C PHE A 207 -13.69 -12.09 20.81
N ILE A 208 -13.77 -10.75 20.71
CA ILE A 208 -14.87 -9.97 21.29
C ILE A 208 -16.23 -10.44 20.75
N LEU A 209 -16.30 -10.72 19.44
CA LEU A 209 -17.51 -11.24 18.79
C LEU A 209 -17.83 -12.68 19.24
N GLN A 210 -16.81 -13.54 19.35
CA GLN A 210 -16.95 -14.92 19.82
C GLN A 210 -17.53 -15.00 21.24
N GLU A 211 -17.03 -14.13 22.14
CA GLU A 211 -17.52 -14.02 23.53
C GLU A 211 -18.89 -13.32 23.62
N GLY A 212 -19.43 -12.80 22.52
CA GLY A 212 -20.71 -12.10 22.52
C GLY A 212 -20.70 -10.78 23.29
N ALA A 213 -19.53 -10.19 23.50
CA ALA A 213 -19.38 -8.95 24.26
C ALA A 213 -19.88 -7.72 23.47
N ALA A 214 -19.86 -7.76 22.13
CA ALA A 214 -20.33 -6.69 21.26
C ALA A 214 -20.74 -7.26 19.88
N SER A 215 -21.58 -6.53 19.15
CA SER A 215 -21.91 -6.84 17.75
C SER A 215 -20.79 -6.41 16.81
N VAL A 216 -20.83 -6.91 15.56
CA VAL A 216 -19.90 -6.48 14.50
C VAL A 216 -19.94 -4.95 14.32
N SER A 217 -21.14 -4.36 14.29
CA SER A 217 -21.31 -2.90 14.15
C SER A 217 -20.69 -2.14 15.32
N ASP A 218 -20.88 -2.61 16.57
CA ASP A 218 -20.31 -1.94 17.74
C ASP A 218 -18.79 -2.00 17.76
N ILE A 219 -18.20 -3.14 17.34
CA ILE A 219 -16.74 -3.34 17.24
C ILE A 219 -16.17 -2.40 16.17
N ASP A 220 -16.79 -2.33 14.98
CA ASP A 220 -16.37 -1.42 13.91
C ASP A 220 -16.46 0.05 14.37
N ASP A 221 -17.55 0.43 15.01
CA ASP A 221 -17.73 1.79 15.51
C ASP A 221 -16.76 2.11 16.65
N ALA A 222 -16.46 1.18 17.54
CA ALA A 222 -15.44 1.38 18.55
C ALA A 222 -14.06 1.71 17.95
N VAL A 223 -13.68 1.03 16.84
CA VAL A 223 -12.44 1.34 16.14
C VAL A 223 -12.53 2.68 15.40
N ARG A 224 -13.59 2.88 14.60
CA ARG A 224 -13.75 4.07 13.72
C ARG A 224 -13.83 5.39 14.47
N TYR A 225 -14.58 5.42 15.57
CA TYR A 225 -14.79 6.62 16.39
C TYR A 225 -13.85 6.73 17.59
N GLY A 226 -13.05 5.69 17.84
CA GLY A 226 -12.09 5.63 18.92
C GLY A 226 -10.63 5.69 18.45
N PRO A 227 -9.89 4.58 18.62
CA PRO A 227 -8.46 4.56 18.34
C PRO A 227 -8.12 4.82 16.88
N GLY A 228 -8.92 4.35 15.92
CA GLY A 228 -8.68 4.53 14.49
C GLY A 228 -8.64 6.00 14.09
N LEU A 229 -9.55 6.82 14.63
CA LEU A 229 -9.56 8.26 14.39
C LEU A 229 -8.26 8.93 14.87
N ARG A 230 -7.76 8.54 16.05
CA ARG A 230 -6.48 9.05 16.57
C ARG A 230 -5.29 8.55 15.74
N TRP A 231 -5.30 7.29 15.33
CA TRP A 231 -4.23 6.70 14.54
C TRP A 231 -4.17 7.26 13.11
N ALA A 232 -5.27 7.79 12.60
CA ALA A 232 -5.25 8.52 11.33
C ALA A 232 -4.41 9.81 11.39
N VAL A 233 -4.21 10.37 12.59
CA VAL A 233 -3.45 11.61 12.83
C VAL A 233 -2.07 11.30 13.42
N ALA A 234 -2.01 10.43 14.43
CA ALA A 234 -0.78 10.09 15.14
C ALA A 234 -0.72 8.57 15.32
N GLY A 235 0.41 7.96 14.97
CA GLY A 235 0.61 6.54 15.19
C GLY A 235 0.55 6.14 16.68
N PRO A 236 0.55 4.83 17.01
CA PRO A 236 0.35 4.36 18.37
C PRO A 236 1.40 4.89 19.37
N TYR A 237 2.67 4.97 18.99
CA TYR A 237 3.72 5.48 19.88
C TYR A 237 3.54 6.95 20.23
N LEU A 238 3.24 7.79 19.24
CA LEU A 238 2.99 9.21 19.48
C LEU A 238 1.71 9.43 20.28
N THR A 239 0.66 8.66 20.01
CA THR A 239 -0.58 8.66 20.79
C THR A 239 -0.31 8.38 22.26
N TYR A 240 0.49 7.37 22.57
CA TYR A 240 0.84 7.06 23.97
C TYR A 240 1.84 8.03 24.58
N HIS A 241 2.72 8.63 23.78
CA HIS A 241 3.58 9.72 24.24
C HIS A 241 2.75 10.91 24.73
N MET A 242 1.77 11.33 23.97
CA MET A 242 0.84 12.41 24.35
C MET A 242 -0.01 12.04 25.57
N ALA A 243 -0.43 10.80 25.68
CA ALA A 243 -1.19 10.31 26.85
C ALA A 243 -0.38 10.33 28.15
N GLY A 244 0.96 10.34 28.07
CA GLY A 244 1.85 10.51 29.21
C GLY A 244 1.97 11.95 29.72
N GLY A 245 1.31 12.92 29.09
CA GLY A 245 1.38 14.32 29.47
C GLY A 245 2.81 14.89 29.46
N PRO A 246 3.17 15.78 30.39
CA PRO A 246 4.52 16.39 30.42
C PRO A 246 5.66 15.39 30.56
N GLY A 247 5.42 14.20 31.13
CA GLY A 247 6.41 13.12 31.26
C GLY A 247 6.54 12.23 30.03
N GLY A 248 5.69 12.42 29.02
CA GLY A 248 5.71 11.71 27.74
C GLY A 248 5.63 10.21 27.85
N ILE A 249 6.25 9.52 26.90
CA ILE A 249 6.19 8.06 26.82
C ILE A 249 6.82 7.36 28.06
N ARG A 250 7.80 7.96 28.69
CA ARG A 250 8.40 7.41 29.91
C ARG A 250 7.34 7.33 31.03
N HIS A 251 6.66 8.45 31.26
CA HIS A 251 5.60 8.49 32.28
C HIS A 251 4.44 7.52 31.95
N PHE A 252 4.06 7.44 30.67
CA PHE A 252 3.06 6.46 30.22
C PHE A 252 3.48 5.03 30.54
N LEU A 253 4.71 4.65 30.20
CA LEU A 253 5.21 3.28 30.42
C LEU A 253 5.27 2.93 31.93
N ASP A 254 5.69 3.86 32.77
CA ASP A 254 5.85 3.64 34.21
C ASP A 254 4.49 3.52 34.91
N HIS A 255 3.49 4.29 34.50
CA HIS A 255 2.20 4.37 35.22
C HIS A 255 1.09 3.57 34.55
N LEU A 256 0.99 3.57 33.22
CA LEU A 256 -0.08 2.89 32.48
C LEU A 256 0.38 1.58 31.83
N GLY A 257 1.69 1.43 31.62
CA GLY A 257 2.28 0.20 31.06
C GLY A 257 1.88 -1.09 31.77
N PRO A 258 1.92 -1.15 33.12
CA PRO A 258 1.49 -2.35 33.86
C PRO A 258 0.03 -2.75 33.58
N GLY A 259 -0.85 -1.79 33.36
CA GLY A 259 -2.24 -2.03 32.94
C GLY A 259 -2.35 -2.64 31.55
N HIS A 260 -1.49 -2.20 30.62
CA HIS A 260 -1.42 -2.79 29.28
C HIS A 260 -0.92 -4.24 29.33
N VAL A 261 0.11 -4.54 30.13
CA VAL A 261 0.63 -5.91 30.27
C VAL A 261 -0.45 -6.86 30.79
N LYS A 262 -1.25 -6.43 31.79
CA LYS A 262 -2.39 -7.22 32.29
C LYS A 262 -3.40 -7.48 31.17
N ARG A 263 -3.75 -6.45 30.39
CA ARG A 263 -4.70 -6.58 29.29
C ARG A 263 -4.18 -7.49 28.18
N TRP A 264 -2.87 -7.45 27.87
CA TRP A 264 -2.28 -8.37 26.87
C TRP A 264 -2.41 -9.83 27.27
N ALA A 265 -2.36 -10.14 28.57
CA ALA A 265 -2.55 -11.49 29.08
C ALA A 265 -4.02 -11.97 28.98
N ASP A 266 -4.95 -11.03 28.84
CA ASP A 266 -6.40 -11.27 28.73
C ASP A 266 -6.89 -11.26 27.26
N LEU A 267 -6.07 -10.77 26.32
CA LEU A 267 -6.43 -10.76 24.89
C LEU A 267 -6.64 -12.18 24.37
N GLY A 268 -7.67 -12.31 23.50
CA GLY A 268 -8.14 -13.59 23.03
C GLY A 268 -7.29 -14.30 21.99
N THR A 269 -7.58 -15.57 21.85
CA THR A 269 -7.10 -16.40 20.75
C THR A 269 -8.31 -17.15 20.17
N PRO A 270 -9.11 -16.44 19.33
CA PRO A 270 -10.32 -17.03 18.79
C PRO A 270 -10.00 -18.19 17.86
N VAL A 271 -10.90 -19.17 17.82
CA VAL A 271 -10.86 -20.25 16.84
C VAL A 271 -11.83 -19.88 15.73
N LEU A 272 -11.31 -19.70 14.52
CA LEU A 272 -12.13 -19.41 13.35
C LEU A 272 -12.78 -20.72 12.86
N ASP A 273 -13.85 -21.13 13.56
CA ASP A 273 -14.69 -22.27 13.21
C ASP A 273 -15.96 -21.81 12.48
N ALA A 274 -16.77 -22.77 12.03
CA ALA A 274 -17.98 -22.49 11.25
C ALA A 274 -19.00 -21.61 12.03
N ASP A 275 -19.08 -21.71 13.36
CA ASP A 275 -19.98 -20.88 14.17
C ASP A 275 -19.54 -19.42 14.20
N LEU A 276 -18.23 -19.18 14.41
CA LEU A 276 -17.68 -17.83 14.38
C LEU A 276 -17.73 -17.24 12.97
N GLU A 277 -17.44 -18.03 11.93
CA GLU A 277 -17.57 -17.59 10.54
C GLU A 277 -18.99 -17.12 10.22
N GLU A 278 -20.02 -17.87 10.62
CA GLU A 278 -21.42 -17.49 10.40
C GLU A 278 -21.81 -16.24 11.20
N LYS A 279 -21.34 -16.11 12.45
CA LYS A 279 -21.54 -14.86 13.23
C LYS A 279 -20.94 -13.65 12.54
N VAL A 280 -19.74 -13.77 11.98
CA VAL A 280 -19.10 -12.69 11.21
C VAL A 280 -19.91 -12.36 9.97
N VAL A 281 -20.28 -13.36 9.17
CA VAL A 281 -21.05 -13.17 7.92
C VAL A 281 -22.38 -12.50 8.21
N GLN A 282 -23.12 -13.00 9.22
CA GLN A 282 -24.43 -12.42 9.58
C GLN A 282 -24.26 -11.00 10.13
N GLY A 283 -23.30 -10.78 11.02
CA GLY A 283 -23.05 -9.47 11.59
C GLY A 283 -22.66 -8.42 10.54
N VAL A 284 -21.85 -8.79 9.54
CA VAL A 284 -21.51 -7.91 8.42
C VAL A 284 -22.75 -7.63 7.54
N ARG A 285 -23.59 -8.65 7.26
CA ARG A 285 -24.83 -8.44 6.52
C ARG A 285 -25.76 -7.45 7.22
N ASP A 286 -25.89 -7.57 8.53
CA ASP A 286 -26.73 -6.67 9.34
C ASP A 286 -26.16 -5.24 9.33
N ALA A 287 -24.87 -5.08 9.45
CA ALA A 287 -24.18 -3.77 9.43
C ALA A 287 -24.23 -3.10 8.04
N VAL A 288 -24.09 -3.87 6.97
CA VAL A 288 -24.15 -3.38 5.58
C VAL A 288 -25.60 -3.04 5.20
N GLY A 289 -26.55 -3.84 5.65
CA GLY A 289 -27.97 -3.68 5.33
C GLY A 289 -28.24 -3.86 3.83
N VAL A 290 -28.93 -2.90 3.23
CA VAL A 290 -29.33 -2.95 1.80
C VAL A 290 -28.26 -2.41 0.84
N ARG A 291 -27.15 -1.89 1.34
CA ARG A 291 -26.10 -1.31 0.50
C ARG A 291 -25.40 -2.38 -0.32
N SER A 292 -25.17 -2.09 -1.58
CA SER A 292 -24.33 -2.91 -2.46
C SER A 292 -22.83 -2.76 -2.09
N MET A 293 -22.01 -3.71 -2.52
CA MET A 293 -20.56 -3.61 -2.40
C MET A 293 -20.00 -2.35 -3.09
N ALA A 294 -20.58 -1.98 -4.24
CA ALA A 294 -20.16 -0.77 -4.97
C ALA A 294 -20.40 0.51 -4.15
N GLU A 295 -21.57 0.64 -3.53
CA GLU A 295 -21.90 1.78 -2.66
C GLU A 295 -20.99 1.83 -1.43
N CYS A 296 -20.63 0.69 -0.84
CA CYS A 296 -19.68 0.64 0.27
C CYS A 296 -18.28 1.10 -0.15
N VAL A 297 -17.82 0.67 -1.33
CA VAL A 297 -16.52 1.08 -1.90
C VAL A 297 -16.51 2.58 -2.21
N GLU A 298 -17.55 3.10 -2.84
CA GLU A 298 -17.69 4.51 -3.18
C GLU A 298 -17.66 5.39 -1.91
N ALA A 299 -18.41 5.01 -0.88
CA ALA A 299 -18.43 5.72 0.39
C ALA A 299 -17.07 5.73 1.09
N ARG A 300 -16.34 4.59 1.06
CA ARG A 300 -14.97 4.50 1.57
C ARG A 300 -14.04 5.43 0.81
N ASP A 301 -14.06 5.36 -0.52
CA ASP A 301 -13.14 6.11 -1.38
C ASP A 301 -13.37 7.62 -1.26
N ALA A 302 -14.62 8.07 -1.18
CA ALA A 302 -14.96 9.46 -0.93
C ALA A 302 -14.38 9.97 0.41
N MET A 303 -14.45 9.16 1.46
CA MET A 303 -13.88 9.52 2.77
C MET A 303 -12.35 9.54 2.74
N LEU A 304 -11.71 8.57 2.08
CA LEU A 304 -10.25 8.54 1.92
C LEU A 304 -9.74 9.76 1.16
N LEU A 305 -10.45 10.19 0.11
CA LEU A 305 -10.13 11.41 -0.63
C LEU A 305 -10.25 12.67 0.24
N ALA A 306 -11.30 12.77 1.04
CA ALA A 306 -11.47 13.89 1.97
C ALA A 306 -10.33 13.95 3.01
N LEU A 307 -9.91 12.81 3.55
CA LEU A 307 -8.77 12.73 4.46
C LEU A 307 -7.44 13.08 3.77
N ALA A 308 -7.25 12.65 2.53
CA ALA A 308 -6.07 12.98 1.74
C ALA A 308 -5.98 14.48 1.45
N SER A 309 -7.10 15.14 1.12
CA SER A 309 -7.13 16.58 0.84
C SER A 309 -6.76 17.43 2.05
N ILE A 310 -7.18 17.03 3.26
CA ILE A 310 -6.81 17.70 4.51
C ILE A 310 -5.29 17.62 4.73
N ARG A 311 -4.69 16.45 4.49
CA ARG A 311 -3.23 16.26 4.62
C ARG A 311 -2.42 17.06 3.61
N CYS A 312 -2.87 17.12 2.35
CA CYS A 312 -2.23 17.91 1.31
C CYS A 312 -2.32 19.42 1.59
N GLY A 313 -3.44 19.91 2.12
CA GLY A 313 -3.61 21.30 2.50
C GLY A 313 -2.64 21.75 3.61
N GLN A 314 -2.35 20.88 4.58
CA GLN A 314 -1.35 21.15 5.61
C GLN A 314 0.10 21.19 5.08
N ALA A 315 0.41 20.44 4.03
CA ALA A 315 1.73 20.44 3.41
C ALA A 315 2.01 21.68 2.54
N SER A 316 0.97 22.35 2.02
CA SER A 316 1.09 23.55 1.18
C SER A 316 1.35 24.85 1.98
N ASP A 317 1.06 24.86 3.27
CA ASP A 317 1.22 26.04 4.13
C ASP A 317 2.63 26.19 4.73
N GLY A 318 3.63 25.45 4.20
CA GLY A 318 5.05 25.64 4.49
C GLY A 318 5.56 25.00 5.78
N ASP A 319 4.69 24.52 6.64
CA ASP A 319 5.04 23.64 7.76
C ASP A 319 4.66 22.21 7.39
N GLY A 320 5.69 21.35 7.14
CA GLY A 320 5.48 19.90 6.96
C GLY A 320 4.63 19.37 8.11
N ASP A 321 3.98 18.23 7.91
CA ASP A 321 3.11 17.57 8.92
C ASP A 321 3.70 17.76 10.32
N PRO A 322 3.07 18.57 11.20
CA PRO A 322 3.63 18.95 12.51
C PRO A 322 3.92 17.73 13.41
N LEU A 323 3.45 16.55 13.02
CA LEU A 323 3.64 15.29 13.73
C LEU A 323 4.61 14.34 13.01
N GLN A 324 5.17 14.72 11.85
CA GLN A 324 6.25 13.94 11.25
C GLN A 324 7.53 14.07 12.07
N SER A 325 8.15 12.94 12.36
CA SER A 325 9.47 12.90 12.99
C SER A 325 10.47 13.69 12.13
N ALA A 326 11.18 14.65 12.72
CA ALA A 326 12.37 15.21 12.12
C ALA A 326 13.28 14.04 11.68
N GLN A 327 13.62 14.00 10.39
CA GLN A 327 14.59 13.00 9.93
C GLN A 327 15.90 13.29 10.67
N PRO A 328 16.55 12.28 11.27
CA PRO A 328 17.89 12.49 11.80
C PRO A 328 18.81 12.87 10.64
N THR A 329 19.46 14.01 10.80
CA THR A 329 20.52 14.51 9.93
C THR A 329 21.69 13.55 9.92
#